data_0e5050fc754e6626220bc06c79432434
#
_entry.id   0e5050fc754e6626220bc06c79432434
#
_cell.length_a   1.000
_cell.length_b   1.000
_cell.length_c   1.000
_cell.angle_alpha   90.00
_cell.angle_beta   90.00
_cell.angle_gamma   90.00
#
_symmetry.space_group_name_H-M   'P 1'
#
loop_
_entity.id
_entity.type
_entity.pdbx_description
1 polymer ?
#
loop_
_entity_poly.entity_id
_entity_poly.type
_entity_poly.pdbx_seq_one_letter_code
_entity_poly.pdbx_strand_id
1 'polypeptide(L)'
;MIKGIYAHPKPFWEQNLRLDDYGVNATFIHSTEIDEATLQRAQREGCKVFAEFATLNGKYGNYAYDHPEAHPMDDQGNQVPSATWFLGACPTDPGFRSFRMQALKELLAKYPLDGVWMDYIHWHAQFEDPYPQLVKTCFNDSCLNAFQIWANCEIEGKSTPEKSKWIFMNKAREWEDWRVSVILDWAREFRETVKISNPQALVGCYHCAWKDEDLGGLRRRCLGLDIEALKEYVDVFSPMVYHGRSGKTPDYVRDYVEYFTSRYHINKEDSASPQLWPIVQAQDEPRITPEEFEKVLHYGMSGGSTGVMMFTIGSVAADKGKLEAMKRVYQQYP
;
A
#
# COMPACT_ATOMS: atom_id res chain seq x y z
N MET A 1 -13.24 -16.26 -4.99
CA MET A 1 -12.96 -15.08 -4.15
C MET A 1 -11.62 -15.22 -3.45
N ILE A 2 -10.81 -14.16 -3.33
CA ILE A 2 -9.55 -14.21 -2.57
C ILE A 2 -9.83 -14.14 -1.07
N LYS A 3 -9.21 -15.04 -0.33
CA LYS A 3 -9.28 -15.21 1.13
C LYS A 3 -7.85 -15.17 1.66
N GLY A 4 -7.36 -13.93 1.87
CA GLY A 4 -5.95 -13.64 2.05
C GLY A 4 -5.53 -13.49 3.51
N ILE A 5 -4.27 -13.80 3.75
CA ILE A 5 -3.56 -13.45 5.00
C ILE A 5 -2.39 -12.52 4.69
N TYR A 6 -2.19 -11.53 5.56
CA TYR A 6 -1.05 -10.63 5.48
C TYR A 6 0.01 -11.01 6.51
N ALA A 7 1.27 -10.86 6.13
CA ALA A 7 2.52 -11.27 6.75
C ALA A 7 2.86 -12.76 6.53
N HIS A 8 4.08 -13.11 6.95
CA HIS A 8 4.61 -14.47 6.79
C HIS A 8 3.79 -15.49 7.57
N PRO A 9 3.38 -16.64 6.97
CA PRO A 9 2.54 -17.64 7.62
C PRO A 9 3.19 -18.40 8.79
N LYS A 10 4.46 -18.14 9.09
CA LYS A 10 5.23 -18.86 10.11
C LYS A 10 4.51 -19.03 11.46
N PRO A 11 3.87 -17.99 12.06
CA PRO A 11 3.17 -18.16 13.35
C PRO A 11 2.01 -19.16 13.29
N PHE A 12 1.43 -19.36 12.12
CA PHE A 12 0.38 -20.33 11.85
C PHE A 12 0.97 -21.73 11.69
N TRP A 13 2.02 -21.87 10.92
CA TRP A 13 2.71 -23.12 10.66
C TRP A 13 3.42 -23.71 11.89
N GLU A 14 3.94 -22.88 12.79
CA GLU A 14 4.55 -23.31 14.05
C GLU A 14 3.54 -23.98 15.02
N GLN A 15 2.25 -23.72 14.85
CA GLN A 15 1.18 -24.40 15.56
C GLN A 15 0.70 -25.68 14.83
N ASN A 16 1.41 -26.14 13.80
CA ASN A 16 1.03 -27.26 12.94
C ASN A 16 -0.33 -27.08 12.23
N LEU A 17 -0.74 -25.82 12.00
CA LEU A 17 -1.94 -25.50 11.25
C LEU A 17 -1.63 -25.43 9.76
N ARG A 18 -2.62 -25.76 8.92
CA ARG A 18 -2.55 -25.64 7.46
C ARG A 18 -3.48 -24.54 6.97
N LEU A 19 -3.04 -23.76 6.01
CA LEU A 19 -3.80 -22.63 5.47
C LEU A 19 -5.12 -23.07 4.82
N ASP A 20 -5.10 -24.15 4.05
CA ASP A 20 -6.28 -24.71 3.36
C ASP A 20 -7.36 -25.23 4.35
N ASP A 21 -6.98 -25.76 5.53
CA ASP A 21 -7.93 -26.18 6.58
C ASP A 21 -8.74 -25.01 7.14
N TYR A 22 -8.26 -23.78 6.96
CA TYR A 22 -8.91 -22.53 7.38
C TYR A 22 -9.53 -21.73 6.24
N GLY A 23 -9.55 -22.31 5.04
CA GLY A 23 -10.12 -21.68 3.85
C GLY A 23 -9.28 -20.57 3.25
N VAL A 24 -8.04 -20.41 3.71
CA VAL A 24 -7.08 -19.43 3.15
C VAL A 24 -6.63 -19.92 1.77
N ASN A 25 -6.61 -19.03 0.78
CA ASN A 25 -6.16 -19.32 -0.58
C ASN A 25 -5.16 -18.30 -1.15
N ALA A 26 -4.72 -17.35 -0.31
CA ALA A 26 -3.73 -16.35 -0.70
C ALA A 26 -2.88 -15.89 0.49
N THR A 27 -1.59 -15.67 0.25
CA THR A 27 -0.65 -15.11 1.23
C THR A 27 0.00 -13.86 0.66
N PHE A 28 0.11 -12.81 1.48
CA PHE A 28 0.76 -11.54 1.14
C PHE A 28 1.97 -11.37 2.05
N ILE A 29 3.15 -11.72 1.53
CA ILE A 29 4.38 -11.84 2.31
C ILE A 29 5.32 -10.70 1.94
N HIS A 30 5.96 -10.11 2.94
CA HIS A 30 6.98 -9.10 2.71
C HIS A 30 8.09 -9.64 1.81
N SER A 31 8.47 -8.89 0.78
CA SER A 31 9.36 -9.35 -0.28
C SER A 31 10.73 -9.86 0.21
N THR A 32 11.20 -9.37 1.36
CA THR A 32 12.46 -9.82 1.96
C THR A 32 12.33 -11.08 2.82
N GLU A 33 11.09 -11.53 3.10
CA GLU A 33 10.81 -12.72 3.91
C GLU A 33 10.44 -13.93 3.05
N ILE A 34 10.31 -13.75 1.73
CA ILE A 34 10.00 -14.85 0.80
C ILE A 34 11.26 -15.68 0.58
N ASP A 35 11.13 -16.97 0.84
CA ASP A 35 12.10 -17.98 0.44
C ASP A 35 11.42 -19.15 -0.30
N GLU A 36 12.22 -20.01 -0.89
CA GLU A 36 11.74 -21.16 -1.67
C GLU A 36 10.89 -22.11 -0.84
N ALA A 37 11.24 -22.34 0.42
CA ALA A 37 10.52 -23.26 1.32
C ALA A 37 9.13 -22.72 1.66
N THR A 38 9.03 -21.42 1.94
CA THR A 38 7.79 -20.69 2.19
C THR A 38 6.88 -20.73 0.97
N LEU A 39 7.43 -20.40 -0.21
CA LEU A 39 6.69 -20.41 -1.47
C LEU A 39 6.10 -21.81 -1.76
N GLN A 40 6.94 -22.85 -1.73
CA GLN A 40 6.52 -24.22 -1.99
C GLN A 40 5.49 -24.73 -0.97
N ARG A 41 5.64 -24.35 0.31
CA ARG A 41 4.68 -24.75 1.34
C ARG A 41 3.32 -24.08 1.11
N ALA A 42 3.28 -22.78 0.90
CA ALA A 42 2.03 -22.07 0.63
C ALA A 42 1.32 -22.64 -0.61
N GLN A 43 2.06 -22.89 -1.69
CA GLN A 43 1.51 -23.49 -2.93
C GLN A 43 0.98 -24.92 -2.70
N ARG A 44 1.68 -25.77 -1.92
CA ARG A 44 1.17 -27.12 -1.54
C ARG A 44 -0.09 -27.05 -0.67
N GLU A 45 -0.30 -25.97 0.05
CA GLU A 45 -1.52 -25.71 0.81
C GLU A 45 -2.57 -24.92 -0.01
N GLY A 46 -2.44 -24.89 -1.35
CA GLY A 46 -3.42 -24.32 -2.28
C GLY A 46 -3.45 -22.78 -2.33
N CYS A 47 -2.44 -22.13 -1.76
CA CYS A 47 -2.41 -20.67 -1.71
C CYS A 47 -1.64 -20.05 -2.88
N LYS A 48 -2.19 -18.98 -3.43
CA LYS A 48 -1.43 -17.99 -4.23
C LYS A 48 -0.46 -17.23 -3.34
N VAL A 49 0.70 -16.87 -3.90
CA VAL A 49 1.72 -16.13 -3.17
C VAL A 49 1.95 -14.77 -3.82
N PHE A 50 1.67 -13.74 -3.07
CA PHE A 50 1.86 -12.34 -3.45
C PHE A 50 2.97 -11.73 -2.59
N ALA A 51 3.84 -10.94 -3.22
CA ALA A 51 4.86 -10.19 -2.50
C ALA A 51 4.35 -8.80 -2.14
N GLU A 52 4.48 -8.39 -0.88
CA GLU A 52 4.46 -7.00 -0.50
C GLU A 52 5.83 -6.38 -0.81
N PHE A 53 5.84 -5.33 -1.59
CA PHE A 53 7.07 -4.65 -2.00
C PHE A 53 7.04 -3.19 -1.55
N ALA A 54 7.91 -2.85 -0.60
CA ALA A 54 8.05 -1.49 -0.12
C ALA A 54 8.66 -0.60 -1.20
N THR A 55 7.82 0.18 -1.88
CA THR A 55 8.19 0.96 -3.07
C THR A 55 9.00 2.20 -2.68
N LEU A 56 8.43 3.10 -1.87
CA LEU A 56 9.03 4.38 -1.49
C LEU A 56 9.42 4.44 0.00
N ASN A 57 9.78 3.31 0.61
CA ASN A 57 10.32 3.25 1.96
C ASN A 57 11.85 3.25 1.96
N GLY A 58 12.45 4.40 2.30
CA GLY A 58 13.90 4.62 2.32
C GLY A 58 14.67 3.88 3.42
N LYS A 59 13.97 3.20 4.35
CA LYS A 59 14.63 2.30 5.32
C LYS A 59 15.16 1.03 4.67
N TYR A 60 14.66 0.66 3.51
CA TYR A 60 15.11 -0.53 2.80
C TYR A 60 16.60 -0.44 2.45
N GLY A 61 17.37 -1.43 2.90
CA GLY A 61 18.82 -1.46 2.75
C GLY A 61 19.51 -0.25 3.38
N ASN A 62 18.86 0.45 4.32
CA ASN A 62 19.31 1.72 4.91
C ASN A 62 19.54 2.84 3.90
N TYR A 63 18.97 2.73 2.70
CA TYR A 63 19.30 3.58 1.56
C TYR A 63 19.23 5.07 1.88
N ALA A 64 18.13 5.57 2.46
CA ALA A 64 18.00 6.99 2.77
C ALA A 64 18.96 7.47 3.89
N TYR A 65 19.52 6.57 4.68
CA TYR A 65 20.54 6.93 5.68
C TYR A 65 21.94 7.01 5.05
N ASP A 66 22.23 6.15 4.08
CA ASP A 66 23.49 6.12 3.37
C ASP A 66 23.54 7.15 2.22
N HIS A 67 22.36 7.63 1.77
CA HIS A 67 22.16 8.56 0.67
C HIS A 67 21.33 9.76 1.11
N PRO A 68 21.93 10.80 1.74
CA PRO A 68 21.20 11.96 2.27
C PRO A 68 20.40 12.71 1.21
N GLU A 69 20.79 12.65 -0.06
CA GLU A 69 20.07 13.23 -1.20
C GLU A 69 18.72 12.56 -1.45
N ALA A 70 18.55 11.30 -1.08
CA ALA A 70 17.29 10.57 -1.16
C ALA A 70 16.40 10.75 0.07
N HIS A 71 16.90 11.37 1.14
CA HIS A 71 16.12 11.64 2.34
C HIS A 71 15.07 12.74 2.06
N PRO A 72 13.78 12.55 2.37
CA PRO A 72 12.79 13.58 2.11
C PRO A 72 13.05 14.86 2.92
N MET A 73 12.78 16.00 2.30
CA MET A 73 12.93 17.33 2.89
C MET A 73 11.56 18.00 3.02
N ASP A 74 11.30 18.61 4.18
CA ASP A 74 10.08 19.38 4.42
C ASP A 74 10.11 20.77 3.77
N ASP A 75 9.01 21.51 3.88
CA ASP A 75 8.86 22.87 3.33
C ASP A 75 9.68 23.92 4.09
N GLN A 76 10.33 23.57 5.20
CA GLN A 76 11.25 24.41 5.96
C GLN A 76 12.73 24.10 5.65
N GLY A 77 12.99 23.08 4.83
CA GLY A 77 14.34 22.65 4.48
C GLY A 77 14.98 21.70 5.48
N ASN A 78 14.18 21.08 6.35
CA ASN A 78 14.66 20.07 7.27
C ASN A 78 14.43 18.66 6.72
N GLN A 79 15.34 17.74 7.00
CA GLN A 79 15.10 16.33 6.78
C GLN A 79 13.95 15.85 7.68
N VAL A 80 12.99 15.12 7.11
CA VAL A 80 11.85 14.62 7.89
C VAL A 80 12.28 13.51 8.83
N PRO A 81 11.70 13.44 10.05
CA PRO A 81 12.04 12.38 11.00
C PRO A 81 11.53 11.01 10.50
N SER A 82 12.32 9.98 10.80
CA SER A 82 11.91 8.59 10.56
C SER A 82 10.83 8.16 11.56
N ALA A 83 9.79 7.51 11.09
CA ALA A 83 8.92 6.71 11.94
C ALA A 83 9.57 5.38 12.34
N THR A 84 8.92 4.64 13.26
CA THR A 84 9.43 3.33 13.71
C THR A 84 9.60 2.36 12.53
N TRP A 85 8.63 2.25 11.65
CA TRP A 85 8.62 1.31 10.51
C TRP A 85 8.82 1.99 9.15
N PHE A 86 8.74 3.31 9.05
CA PHE A 86 8.71 4.04 7.80
C PHE A 86 9.59 5.28 7.80
N LEU A 87 10.33 5.45 6.72
CA LEU A 87 10.92 6.70 6.28
C LEU A 87 10.72 6.77 4.77
N GLY A 88 9.91 7.70 4.27
CA GLY A 88 9.79 7.88 2.83
C GLY A 88 11.13 8.16 2.19
N ALA A 89 11.28 7.86 0.91
CA ALA A 89 12.38 8.35 0.10
C ALA A 89 11.90 9.51 -0.79
N CYS A 90 12.83 10.32 -1.27
CA CYS A 90 12.55 11.31 -2.29
C CYS A 90 12.11 10.61 -3.59
N PRO A 91 10.85 10.76 -4.05
CA PRO A 91 10.36 9.99 -5.20
C PRO A 91 11.03 10.36 -6.53
N THR A 92 11.73 11.48 -6.59
CA THR A 92 12.46 11.93 -7.79
C THR A 92 13.95 11.64 -7.72
N ASP A 93 14.43 10.98 -6.66
CA ASP A 93 15.81 10.55 -6.58
C ASP A 93 16.09 9.38 -7.54
N PRO A 94 16.95 9.55 -8.56
CA PRO A 94 17.18 8.52 -9.57
C PRO A 94 17.96 7.32 -9.04
N GLY A 95 18.80 7.51 -8.03
CA GLY A 95 19.55 6.44 -7.39
C GLY A 95 18.64 5.51 -6.62
N PHE A 96 17.75 6.07 -5.79
CA PHE A 96 16.74 5.31 -5.07
C PHE A 96 15.81 4.56 -6.03
N ARG A 97 15.36 5.22 -7.11
CA ARG A 97 14.51 4.59 -8.12
C ARG A 97 15.21 3.38 -8.74
N SER A 98 16.45 3.53 -9.19
CA SER A 98 17.24 2.45 -9.75
C SER A 98 17.43 1.30 -8.75
N PHE A 99 17.73 1.61 -7.50
CA PHE A 99 17.88 0.64 -6.41
C PHE A 99 16.61 -0.18 -6.20
N ARG A 100 15.44 0.47 -6.12
CA ARG A 100 14.18 -0.25 -5.90
C ARG A 100 13.75 -1.07 -7.12
N MET A 101 13.87 -0.52 -8.33
CA MET A 101 13.52 -1.25 -9.55
C MET A 101 14.44 -2.43 -9.80
N GLN A 102 15.72 -2.33 -9.44
CA GLN A 102 16.64 -3.47 -9.51
C GLN A 102 16.23 -4.57 -8.50
N ALA A 103 15.90 -4.20 -7.27
CA ALA A 103 15.41 -5.15 -6.26
C ALA A 103 14.10 -5.85 -6.69
N LEU A 104 13.19 -5.14 -7.38
CA LEU A 104 11.98 -5.74 -7.95
C LEU A 104 12.33 -6.77 -9.03
N LYS A 105 13.23 -6.44 -9.96
CA LYS A 105 13.68 -7.37 -11.01
C LYS A 105 14.31 -8.63 -10.43
N GLU A 106 15.13 -8.50 -9.39
CA GLU A 106 15.78 -9.62 -8.69
C GLU A 106 14.75 -10.52 -8.00
N LEU A 107 13.75 -9.93 -7.31
CA LEU A 107 12.65 -10.67 -6.70
C LEU A 107 11.89 -11.51 -7.73
N LEU A 108 11.50 -10.88 -8.83
CA LEU A 108 10.74 -11.52 -9.92
C LEU A 108 11.54 -12.59 -10.67
N ALA A 109 12.85 -12.41 -10.81
CA ALA A 109 13.73 -13.42 -11.41
C ALA A 109 13.90 -14.64 -10.51
N LYS A 110 13.79 -14.45 -9.18
CA LYS A 110 14.06 -15.50 -8.19
C LYS A 110 12.83 -16.35 -7.88
N TYR A 111 11.65 -15.74 -7.85
CA TYR A 111 10.42 -16.41 -7.38
C TYR A 111 9.28 -16.29 -8.37
N PRO A 112 8.58 -17.40 -8.71
CA PRO A 112 7.38 -17.39 -9.55
C PRO A 112 6.16 -16.95 -8.71
N LEU A 113 6.01 -15.63 -8.54
CA LEU A 113 4.94 -15.03 -7.77
C LEU A 113 3.65 -14.89 -8.57
N ASP A 114 2.49 -15.00 -7.91
CA ASP A 114 1.17 -14.70 -8.50
C ASP A 114 0.92 -13.20 -8.66
N GLY A 115 1.69 -12.37 -7.99
CA GLY A 115 1.67 -10.91 -8.13
C GLY A 115 2.54 -10.19 -7.11
N VAL A 116 2.62 -8.87 -7.28
CA VAL A 116 3.40 -7.99 -6.39
C VAL A 116 2.57 -6.75 -6.06
N TRP A 117 2.55 -6.40 -4.78
CA TRP A 117 1.83 -5.25 -4.24
C TRP A 117 2.78 -4.10 -3.96
N MET A 118 2.48 -2.94 -4.54
CA MET A 118 3.15 -1.68 -4.18
C MET A 118 2.70 -1.24 -2.80
N ASP A 119 3.58 -1.36 -1.81
CA ASP A 119 3.42 -0.72 -0.52
C ASP A 119 4.21 0.59 -0.48
N TYR A 120 3.78 1.55 0.35
CA TYR A 120 4.40 2.88 0.45
C TYR A 120 4.51 3.63 -0.88
N ILE A 121 3.60 3.41 -1.83
CA ILE A 121 3.55 4.13 -3.12
C ILE A 121 2.93 5.52 -2.94
N HIS A 122 3.57 6.37 -2.13
CA HIS A 122 3.10 7.71 -1.82
C HIS A 122 4.24 8.62 -1.34
N TRP A 123 4.02 9.94 -1.40
CA TRP A 123 4.92 10.90 -0.79
C TRP A 123 4.99 10.69 0.72
N HIS A 124 6.12 11.06 1.36
CA HIS A 124 6.31 10.82 2.79
C HIS A 124 5.16 11.38 3.63
N ALA A 125 4.50 10.49 4.36
CA ALA A 125 3.47 10.80 5.36
C ALA A 125 3.18 9.55 6.20
N GLN A 126 2.76 9.76 7.45
CA GLN A 126 2.22 8.71 8.30
C GLN A 126 0.71 8.90 8.39
N PHE A 127 -0.06 7.97 7.86
CA PHE A 127 -1.51 8.10 7.75
C PHE A 127 -2.30 7.00 8.48
N GLU A 128 -1.63 6.02 9.06
CA GLU A 128 -2.26 4.85 9.67
C GLU A 128 -2.84 5.12 11.06
N ASP A 129 -2.45 6.20 11.70
CA ASP A 129 -2.91 6.58 13.04
C ASP A 129 -4.17 7.44 12.97
N PRO A 130 -4.96 7.50 14.08
CA PRO A 130 -6.13 8.40 14.18
C PRO A 130 -5.78 9.88 13.95
N TYR A 131 -4.53 10.25 14.19
CA TYR A 131 -3.98 11.59 13.98
C TYR A 131 -2.82 11.56 12.99
N PRO A 132 -3.10 11.55 11.68
CA PRO A 132 -2.08 11.44 10.66
C PRO A 132 -1.05 12.56 10.73
N GLN A 133 0.23 12.20 10.60
CA GLN A 133 1.33 13.17 10.50
C GLN A 133 1.60 13.43 9.01
N LEU A 134 1.08 14.55 8.51
CA LEU A 134 1.09 14.91 7.11
C LEU A 134 2.08 16.04 6.86
N VAL A 135 3.36 15.69 6.87
CA VAL A 135 4.44 16.63 6.55
C VAL A 135 4.40 16.98 5.08
N LYS A 136 4.52 18.27 4.75
CA LYS A 136 4.64 18.70 3.35
C LYS A 136 6.02 18.33 2.84
N THR A 137 6.09 17.43 1.88
CA THR A 137 7.30 16.93 1.23
C THR A 137 7.06 16.74 -0.27
N CYS A 138 8.08 16.62 -1.11
CA CYS A 138 9.50 16.71 -0.85
C CYS A 138 10.05 17.97 -1.52
N PHE A 139 10.87 18.72 -0.80
CA PHE A 139 11.48 19.95 -1.29
C PHE A 139 13.00 19.81 -1.50
N ASN A 140 13.49 18.59 -1.79
CA ASN A 140 14.85 18.39 -2.27
C ASN A 140 15.09 19.11 -3.59
N ASP A 141 16.32 19.45 -3.87
CA ASP A 141 16.69 20.11 -5.13
C ASP A 141 16.28 19.30 -6.36
N SER A 142 16.35 17.96 -6.30
CA SER A 142 15.85 17.06 -7.35
C SER A 142 14.36 17.26 -7.61
N CYS A 143 13.54 17.35 -6.56
CA CYS A 143 12.10 17.60 -6.66
C CYS A 143 11.80 18.99 -7.21
N LEU A 144 12.47 20.02 -6.68
CA LEU A 144 12.28 21.41 -7.15
C LEU A 144 12.65 21.57 -8.62
N ASN A 145 13.78 21.00 -9.03
CA ASN A 145 14.23 21.04 -10.42
C ASN A 145 13.28 20.27 -11.35
N ALA A 146 12.83 19.07 -10.96
CA ALA A 146 11.89 18.29 -11.73
C ALA A 146 10.54 18.99 -11.89
N PHE A 147 10.06 19.65 -10.83
CA PHE A 147 8.84 20.44 -10.90
C PHE A 147 8.97 21.66 -11.84
N GLN A 148 10.07 22.40 -11.77
CA GLN A 148 10.31 23.55 -12.65
C GLN A 148 10.25 23.13 -14.13
N ILE A 149 10.88 21.99 -14.46
CA ILE A 149 10.85 21.44 -15.81
C ILE A 149 9.42 21.06 -16.21
N TRP A 150 8.72 20.33 -15.34
CA TRP A 150 7.36 19.85 -15.62
C TRP A 150 6.35 20.99 -15.77
N ALA A 151 6.42 21.99 -14.88
CA ALA A 151 5.50 23.14 -14.85
C ALA A 151 5.91 24.26 -15.81
N ASN A 152 7.06 24.12 -16.48
CA ASN A 152 7.67 25.15 -17.32
C ASN A 152 7.69 26.53 -16.62
N CYS A 153 8.28 26.56 -15.42
CA CYS A 153 8.37 27.77 -14.60
C CYS A 153 9.72 27.85 -13.89
N GLU A 154 10.04 29.02 -13.38
CA GLU A 154 11.16 29.28 -12.48
C GLU A 154 10.61 29.52 -11.08
N ILE A 155 11.14 28.80 -10.07
CA ILE A 155 10.76 28.97 -8.67
C ILE A 155 11.59 30.09 -8.09
N GLU A 156 10.94 31.14 -7.62
CA GLU A 156 11.60 32.25 -6.94
C GLU A 156 11.90 31.90 -5.47
N GLY A 157 13.03 32.40 -4.97
CA GLY A 157 13.47 32.22 -3.58
C GLY A 157 14.90 31.69 -3.48
N LYS A 158 15.60 32.07 -2.40
CA LYS A 158 16.99 31.66 -2.13
C LYS A 158 17.06 30.44 -1.19
N SER A 159 16.05 30.25 -0.36
CA SER A 159 15.96 29.19 0.64
C SER A 159 14.77 28.28 0.35
N THR A 160 14.78 27.06 0.89
CA THR A 160 13.66 26.13 0.76
C THR A 160 12.33 26.71 1.27
N PRO A 161 12.26 27.41 2.43
CA PRO A 161 11.03 28.06 2.88
C PRO A 161 10.52 29.15 1.90
N GLU A 162 11.40 29.91 1.26
CA GLU A 162 11.00 30.91 0.28
C GLU A 162 10.45 30.24 -0.98
N LYS A 163 11.14 29.22 -1.50
CA LYS A 163 10.73 28.45 -2.67
C LYS A 163 9.39 27.73 -2.44
N SER A 164 9.22 27.07 -1.30
CA SER A 164 7.97 26.39 -0.95
C SER A 164 6.79 27.37 -0.83
N LYS A 165 7.01 28.54 -0.20
CA LYS A 165 6.02 29.61 -0.12
C LYS A 165 5.63 30.11 -1.51
N TRP A 166 6.62 30.34 -2.39
CA TRP A 166 6.36 30.77 -3.77
C TRP A 166 5.50 29.75 -4.52
N ILE A 167 5.82 28.45 -4.43
CA ILE A 167 5.05 27.36 -5.03
C ILE A 167 3.61 27.38 -4.55
N PHE A 168 3.38 27.42 -3.23
CA PHE A 168 2.02 27.39 -2.67
C PHE A 168 1.20 28.63 -3.01
N MET A 169 1.84 29.78 -3.24
CA MET A 169 1.15 31.01 -3.63
C MET A 169 0.85 31.09 -5.14
N ASN A 170 1.71 30.54 -5.98
CA ASN A 170 1.67 30.77 -7.43
C ASN A 170 1.34 29.51 -8.24
N LYS A 171 1.64 28.30 -7.72
CA LYS A 171 1.61 27.02 -8.44
C LYS A 171 1.07 25.87 -7.60
N ALA A 172 0.18 26.13 -6.64
CA ALA A 172 -0.29 25.11 -5.70
C ALA A 172 -0.95 23.92 -6.41
N ARG A 173 -1.80 24.19 -7.42
CA ARG A 173 -2.48 23.15 -8.18
C ARG A 173 -1.52 22.34 -9.05
N GLU A 174 -0.65 23.04 -9.77
CA GLU A 174 0.36 22.39 -10.60
C GLU A 174 1.33 21.55 -9.77
N TRP A 175 1.67 21.99 -8.53
CA TRP A 175 2.47 21.22 -7.61
C TRP A 175 1.79 19.92 -7.19
N GLU A 176 0.49 19.99 -6.89
CA GLU A 176 -0.30 18.78 -6.58
C GLU A 176 -0.40 17.83 -7.77
N ASP A 177 -0.69 18.36 -8.97
CA ASP A 177 -0.81 17.56 -10.21
C ASP A 177 0.52 16.91 -10.59
N TRP A 178 1.63 17.64 -10.45
CA TRP A 178 2.96 17.08 -10.65
C TRP A 178 3.29 15.96 -9.67
N ARG A 179 2.98 16.12 -8.39
CA ARG A 179 3.20 15.08 -7.38
C ARG A 179 2.42 13.81 -7.69
N VAL A 180 1.20 13.94 -8.17
CA VAL A 180 0.42 12.80 -8.68
C VAL A 180 1.14 12.16 -9.87
N SER A 181 1.59 12.94 -10.84
CA SER A 181 2.28 12.41 -12.03
C SER A 181 3.55 11.61 -11.68
N VAL A 182 4.29 12.03 -10.65
CA VAL A 182 5.47 11.29 -10.16
C VAL A 182 5.09 9.92 -9.60
N ILE A 183 4.00 9.83 -8.83
CA ILE A 183 3.52 8.55 -8.30
C ILE A 183 3.00 7.63 -9.42
N LEU A 184 2.28 8.20 -10.39
CA LEU A 184 1.81 7.45 -11.57
C LEU A 184 2.98 6.90 -12.41
N ASP A 185 4.05 7.67 -12.55
CA ASP A 185 5.25 7.23 -13.27
C ASP A 185 5.98 6.07 -12.56
N TRP A 186 6.00 6.07 -11.22
CA TRP A 186 6.45 4.93 -10.44
C TRP A 186 5.56 3.70 -10.65
N ALA A 187 4.24 3.86 -10.58
CA ALA A 187 3.28 2.76 -10.76
C ALA A 187 3.38 2.17 -12.18
N ARG A 188 3.55 3.01 -13.20
CA ARG A 188 3.75 2.61 -14.59
C ARG A 188 5.01 1.73 -14.75
N GLU A 189 6.17 2.21 -14.29
CA GLU A 189 7.42 1.46 -14.41
C GLU A 189 7.39 0.15 -13.61
N PHE A 190 6.78 0.18 -12.43
CA PHE A 190 6.56 -1.01 -11.62
C PHE A 190 5.72 -2.05 -12.36
N ARG A 191 4.57 -1.64 -12.92
CA ARG A 191 3.70 -2.51 -13.72
C ARG A 191 4.43 -3.08 -14.93
N GLU A 192 5.11 -2.25 -15.70
CA GLU A 192 5.89 -2.69 -16.85
C GLU A 192 6.93 -3.74 -16.45
N THR A 193 7.66 -3.52 -15.36
CA THR A 193 8.66 -4.48 -14.84
C THR A 193 8.03 -5.81 -14.45
N VAL A 194 6.89 -5.79 -13.74
CA VAL A 194 6.17 -7.02 -13.35
C VAL A 194 5.66 -7.76 -14.60
N LYS A 195 4.99 -7.06 -15.51
CA LYS A 195 4.37 -7.68 -16.71
C LYS A 195 5.38 -8.20 -17.73
N ILE A 196 6.57 -7.61 -17.81
CA ILE A 196 7.69 -8.15 -18.60
C ILE A 196 8.17 -9.48 -18.03
N SER A 197 8.27 -9.59 -16.71
CA SER A 197 8.71 -10.82 -16.05
C SER A 197 7.64 -11.92 -16.08
N ASN A 198 6.41 -11.57 -15.76
CA ASN A 198 5.26 -12.48 -15.77
C ASN A 198 3.99 -11.72 -16.18
N PRO A 199 3.51 -11.86 -17.43
CA PRO A 199 2.29 -11.17 -17.90
C PRO A 199 1.03 -11.49 -17.09
N GLN A 200 0.98 -12.65 -16.41
CA GLN A 200 -0.17 -13.09 -15.61
C GLN A 200 -0.10 -12.62 -14.16
N ALA A 201 1.07 -12.20 -13.68
CA ALA A 201 1.22 -11.72 -12.30
C ALA A 201 0.41 -10.43 -12.09
N LEU A 202 -0.32 -10.37 -10.98
CA LEU A 202 -1.12 -9.20 -10.63
C LEU A 202 -0.24 -8.09 -10.04
N VAL A 203 -0.59 -6.85 -10.34
CA VAL A 203 -0.03 -5.66 -9.72
C VAL A 203 -1.06 -5.09 -8.76
N GLY A 204 -0.76 -5.14 -7.46
CA GLY A 204 -1.61 -4.58 -6.42
C GLY A 204 -1.08 -3.28 -5.85
N CYS A 205 -1.95 -2.53 -5.18
CA CYS A 205 -1.60 -1.29 -4.50
C CYS A 205 -2.24 -1.22 -3.12
N TYR A 206 -1.42 -1.10 -2.07
CA TYR A 206 -1.88 -0.72 -0.74
C TYR A 206 -2.04 0.79 -0.65
N HIS A 207 -3.12 1.24 -0.02
CA HIS A 207 -3.35 2.67 0.19
C HIS A 207 -4.23 2.95 1.41
N CYS A 208 -4.23 4.21 1.86
CA CYS A 208 -5.10 4.64 2.96
C CYS A 208 -6.58 4.52 2.60
N ALA A 209 -7.42 4.20 3.58
CA ALA A 209 -8.86 4.12 3.43
C ALA A 209 -9.54 5.49 3.62
N TRP A 210 -8.99 6.54 3.03
CA TRP A 210 -9.61 7.86 3.00
C TRP A 210 -10.46 8.04 1.75
N LYS A 211 -11.64 8.63 1.90
CA LYS A 211 -12.47 9.09 0.80
C LYS A 211 -11.83 10.31 0.13
N ASP A 212 -12.30 10.68 -1.07
CA ASP A 212 -11.75 11.82 -1.81
C ASP A 212 -11.80 13.13 -1.02
N GLU A 213 -12.90 13.33 -0.27
CA GLU A 213 -13.14 14.53 0.52
C GLU A 213 -12.52 14.51 1.91
N ASP A 214 -12.09 13.34 2.40
CA ASP A 214 -11.56 13.20 3.76
C ASP A 214 -10.34 14.10 3.96
N LEU A 215 -10.30 14.76 5.13
CA LEU A 215 -9.23 15.69 5.49
C LEU A 215 -8.98 16.78 4.41
N GLY A 216 -10.02 17.19 3.69
CA GLY A 216 -9.93 18.19 2.62
C GLY A 216 -9.16 17.70 1.39
N GLY A 217 -9.24 16.40 1.06
CA GLY A 217 -8.61 15.80 -0.12
C GLY A 217 -7.13 15.46 0.05
N LEU A 218 -6.68 15.22 1.28
CA LEU A 218 -5.25 15.00 1.57
C LEU A 218 -4.68 13.72 0.95
N ARG A 219 -5.51 12.72 0.61
CA ARG A 219 -5.02 11.55 -0.11
C ARG A 219 -4.32 11.96 -1.42
N ARG A 220 -4.95 12.83 -2.21
CA ARG A 220 -4.36 13.35 -3.43
C ARG A 220 -3.32 14.43 -3.15
N ARG A 221 -3.67 15.42 -2.33
CA ARG A 221 -2.86 16.61 -2.09
C ARG A 221 -1.56 16.33 -1.32
N CYS A 222 -1.59 15.42 -0.33
CA CYS A 222 -0.43 15.09 0.49
C CYS A 222 0.28 13.81 0.03
N LEU A 223 -0.49 12.75 -0.24
CA LEU A 223 0.08 11.46 -0.60
C LEU A 223 0.40 11.34 -2.10
N GLY A 224 -0.19 12.18 -2.94
CA GLY A 224 -0.07 12.09 -4.40
C GLY A 224 -0.86 10.92 -4.99
N LEU A 225 -1.81 10.35 -4.24
CA LEU A 225 -2.61 9.21 -4.65
C LEU A 225 -3.90 9.65 -5.33
N ASP A 226 -3.94 9.57 -6.64
CA ASP A 226 -5.13 9.71 -7.47
C ASP A 226 -5.60 8.32 -7.91
N ILE A 227 -6.64 7.80 -7.26
CA ILE A 227 -7.12 6.43 -7.50
C ILE A 227 -7.66 6.26 -8.92
N GLU A 228 -8.36 7.29 -9.45
CA GLU A 228 -8.90 7.21 -10.81
C GLU A 228 -7.78 7.05 -11.86
N ALA A 229 -6.71 7.82 -11.71
CA ALA A 229 -5.55 7.72 -12.60
C ALA A 229 -4.73 6.42 -12.37
N LEU A 230 -4.65 5.93 -11.13
CA LEU A 230 -3.95 4.68 -10.82
C LEU A 230 -4.62 3.44 -11.40
N LYS A 231 -5.90 3.48 -11.76
CA LYS A 231 -6.64 2.35 -12.40
C LYS A 231 -5.94 1.83 -13.67
N GLU A 232 -5.18 2.66 -14.35
CA GLU A 232 -4.43 2.26 -15.54
C GLU A 232 -3.26 1.31 -15.22
N TYR A 233 -2.70 1.43 -14.02
CA TYR A 233 -1.47 0.73 -13.64
C TYR A 233 -1.66 -0.34 -12.58
N VAL A 234 -2.85 -0.49 -12.03
CA VAL A 234 -3.16 -1.37 -10.89
C VAL A 234 -4.23 -2.38 -11.26
N ASP A 235 -3.96 -3.67 -11.06
CA ASP A 235 -4.93 -4.75 -11.26
C ASP A 235 -5.83 -4.93 -10.02
N VAL A 236 -5.30 -4.59 -8.82
CA VAL A 236 -6.00 -4.78 -7.54
C VAL A 236 -5.74 -3.63 -6.58
N PHE A 237 -6.78 -2.97 -6.11
CA PHE A 237 -6.69 -2.02 -5.00
C PHE A 237 -6.92 -2.71 -3.66
N SER A 238 -6.06 -2.43 -2.71
CA SER A 238 -6.12 -2.98 -1.34
C SER A 238 -6.07 -1.86 -0.30
N PRO A 239 -7.21 -1.17 -0.07
CA PRO A 239 -7.29 -0.16 0.98
C PRO A 239 -7.10 -0.77 2.35
N MET A 240 -6.28 -0.13 3.18
CA MET A 240 -6.02 -0.50 4.57
C MET A 240 -7.15 0.04 5.46
N VAL A 241 -8.24 -0.74 5.57
CA VAL A 241 -9.44 -0.32 6.32
C VAL A 241 -9.31 -0.76 7.78
N TYR A 242 -8.35 -0.16 8.47
CA TYR A 242 -8.09 -0.43 9.89
C TYR A 242 -9.06 0.39 10.75
N HIS A 243 -10.29 -0.10 10.91
CA HIS A 243 -11.37 0.62 11.57
C HIS A 243 -11.02 1.05 12.99
N GLY A 244 -10.46 0.16 13.82
CA GLY A 244 -10.09 0.46 15.19
C GLY A 244 -8.98 1.50 15.28
N ARG A 245 -7.89 1.37 14.47
CA ARG A 245 -6.82 2.37 14.41
C ARG A 245 -7.33 3.75 14.00
N SER A 246 -8.31 3.79 13.13
CA SER A 246 -8.94 5.05 12.67
C SER A 246 -10.01 5.58 13.63
N GLY A 247 -10.24 4.96 14.79
CA GLY A 247 -11.27 5.34 15.74
C GLY A 247 -12.69 5.17 15.16
N LYS A 248 -12.89 4.22 14.24
CA LYS A 248 -14.18 3.93 13.57
C LYS A 248 -14.78 2.63 14.07
N THR A 249 -16.08 2.45 13.84
CA THR A 249 -16.77 1.18 14.09
C THR A 249 -16.51 0.17 12.96
N PRO A 250 -16.74 -1.14 13.18
CA PRO A 250 -16.59 -2.16 12.14
C PRO A 250 -17.38 -1.87 10.85
N ASP A 251 -18.54 -1.19 10.94
CA ASP A 251 -19.36 -0.82 9.77
C ASP A 251 -18.62 0.05 8.76
N TYR A 252 -17.60 0.77 9.21
CA TYR A 252 -16.76 1.58 8.33
C TYR A 252 -16.12 0.76 7.18
N VAL A 253 -15.84 -0.53 7.42
CA VAL A 253 -15.31 -1.42 6.36
C VAL A 253 -16.31 -1.56 5.22
N ARG A 254 -17.60 -1.85 5.54
CA ARG A 254 -18.67 -1.95 4.54
C ARG A 254 -18.85 -0.61 3.81
N ASP A 255 -18.97 0.47 4.57
CA ASP A 255 -19.24 1.81 4.04
C ASP A 255 -18.11 2.28 3.12
N TYR A 256 -16.85 1.88 3.41
CA TYR A 256 -15.72 2.19 2.56
C TYR A 256 -15.69 1.32 1.28
N VAL A 257 -15.99 0.02 1.39
CA VAL A 257 -16.11 -0.87 0.21
C VAL A 257 -17.18 -0.35 -0.76
N GLU A 258 -18.36 0.00 -0.25
CA GLU A 258 -19.47 0.57 -1.04
C GLU A 258 -19.09 1.91 -1.68
N TYR A 259 -18.46 2.80 -0.90
CA TYR A 259 -17.93 4.06 -1.42
C TYR A 259 -16.94 3.82 -2.55
N PHE A 260 -15.93 2.98 -2.33
CA PHE A 260 -14.84 2.76 -3.29
C PHE A 260 -15.36 2.19 -4.61
N THR A 261 -16.18 1.15 -4.54
CA THR A 261 -16.75 0.50 -5.72
C THR A 261 -17.66 1.44 -6.51
N SER A 262 -18.49 2.22 -5.83
CA SER A 262 -19.36 3.20 -6.47
C SER A 262 -18.57 4.37 -7.06
N ARG A 263 -17.68 4.97 -6.27
CA ARG A 263 -16.93 6.17 -6.65
C ARG A 263 -15.99 5.96 -7.84
N TYR A 264 -15.33 4.79 -7.89
CA TYR A 264 -14.36 4.46 -8.94
C TYR A 264 -14.90 3.50 -9.99
N HIS A 265 -16.19 3.21 -9.95
CA HIS A 265 -16.86 2.33 -10.91
C HIS A 265 -16.18 0.94 -11.01
N ILE A 266 -15.78 0.38 -9.85
CA ILE A 266 -15.20 -0.96 -9.82
C ILE A 266 -16.30 -1.98 -10.10
N ASN A 267 -16.14 -2.74 -11.17
CA ASN A 267 -17.12 -3.72 -11.62
C ASN A 267 -16.49 -5.13 -11.57
N LYS A 268 -16.91 -5.94 -10.61
CA LYS A 268 -16.41 -7.31 -10.43
C LYS A 268 -16.74 -8.27 -11.59
N GLU A 269 -17.73 -7.93 -12.42
CA GLU A 269 -18.14 -8.73 -13.58
C GLU A 269 -17.34 -8.34 -14.85
N ASP A 270 -16.60 -7.22 -14.80
CA ASP A 270 -15.78 -6.76 -15.90
C ASP A 270 -14.31 -7.12 -15.65
N SER A 271 -13.77 -8.04 -16.43
CA SER A 271 -12.37 -8.47 -16.32
C SER A 271 -11.33 -7.38 -16.61
N ALA A 272 -11.75 -6.27 -17.26
CA ALA A 272 -10.90 -5.12 -17.51
C ALA A 272 -10.91 -4.12 -16.32
N SER A 273 -11.89 -4.23 -15.43
CA SER A 273 -11.94 -3.40 -14.21
C SER A 273 -10.93 -3.89 -13.19
N PRO A 274 -10.21 -2.97 -12.51
CA PRO A 274 -9.43 -3.36 -11.34
C PRO A 274 -10.31 -4.04 -10.28
N GLN A 275 -9.72 -4.95 -9.53
CA GLN A 275 -10.39 -5.63 -8.42
C GLN A 275 -10.22 -4.84 -7.12
N LEU A 276 -11.09 -5.11 -6.14
CA LEU A 276 -11.00 -4.56 -4.79
C LEU A 276 -10.83 -5.68 -3.77
N TRP A 277 -9.69 -5.69 -3.06
CA TRP A 277 -9.40 -6.61 -1.96
C TRP A 277 -8.97 -5.81 -0.72
N PRO A 278 -9.92 -5.34 0.11
CA PRO A 278 -9.58 -4.54 1.27
C PRO A 278 -8.79 -5.34 2.30
N ILE A 279 -7.94 -4.63 3.06
CA ILE A 279 -7.24 -5.19 4.22
C ILE A 279 -8.01 -4.77 5.46
N VAL A 280 -8.50 -5.75 6.22
CA VAL A 280 -9.21 -5.49 7.47
C VAL A 280 -8.32 -5.71 8.68
N GLN A 281 -8.60 -5.01 9.76
CA GLN A 281 -7.81 -5.09 10.98
C GLN A 281 -8.10 -6.36 11.77
N ALA A 282 -7.05 -7.11 12.06
CA ALA A 282 -7.05 -8.22 13.04
C ALA A 282 -6.10 -7.93 14.22
N GLN A 283 -5.18 -6.99 14.07
CA GLN A 283 -4.19 -6.59 15.08
C GLN A 283 -4.86 -5.87 16.25
N ASP A 284 -4.35 -6.10 17.48
CA ASP A 284 -4.91 -5.61 18.73
C ASP A 284 -4.39 -4.22 19.17
N GLU A 285 -4.22 -3.30 18.24
CA GLU A 285 -3.84 -1.92 18.49
C GLU A 285 -4.78 -0.96 17.76
N PRO A 286 -5.93 -0.57 18.37
CA PRO A 286 -6.52 -1.06 19.63
C PRO A 286 -7.06 -2.49 19.53
N ARG A 287 -7.41 -3.08 20.68
CA ARG A 287 -7.90 -4.46 20.75
C ARG A 287 -9.13 -4.67 19.85
N ILE A 288 -9.08 -5.72 19.03
CA ILE A 288 -10.16 -6.17 18.17
C ILE A 288 -10.67 -7.51 18.70
N THR A 289 -11.96 -7.59 19.03
CA THR A 289 -12.54 -8.86 19.49
C THR A 289 -12.73 -9.84 18.34
N PRO A 290 -12.85 -11.17 18.62
CA PRO A 290 -13.17 -12.15 17.58
C PRO A 290 -14.46 -11.83 16.81
N GLU A 291 -15.49 -11.31 17.50
CA GLU A 291 -16.78 -10.94 16.90
C GLU A 291 -16.63 -9.72 15.98
N GLU A 292 -15.84 -8.71 16.37
CA GLU A 292 -15.52 -7.57 15.50
C GLU A 292 -14.73 -8.03 14.28
N PHE A 293 -13.73 -8.91 14.50
CA PHE A 293 -12.92 -9.45 13.41
C PHE A 293 -13.77 -10.24 12.40
N GLU A 294 -14.65 -11.10 12.89
CA GLU A 294 -15.60 -11.84 12.04
C GLU A 294 -16.46 -10.87 11.19
N LYS A 295 -16.98 -9.84 11.84
CA LYS A 295 -17.83 -8.82 11.21
C LYS A 295 -17.07 -8.06 10.09
N VAL A 296 -15.83 -7.63 10.35
CA VAL A 296 -15.06 -6.90 9.33
C VAL A 296 -14.60 -7.79 8.18
N LEU A 297 -14.36 -9.08 8.40
CA LEU A 297 -14.12 -10.02 7.32
C LEU A 297 -15.35 -10.12 6.39
N HIS A 298 -16.55 -10.29 6.94
CA HIS A 298 -17.79 -10.28 6.13
C HIS A 298 -17.97 -8.99 5.36
N TYR A 299 -17.73 -7.84 5.99
CA TYR A 299 -17.83 -6.54 5.33
C TYR A 299 -16.78 -6.37 4.23
N GLY A 300 -15.55 -6.83 4.46
CA GLY A 300 -14.50 -6.81 3.44
C GLY A 300 -14.80 -7.67 2.21
N MET A 301 -15.62 -8.72 2.38
CA MET A 301 -16.06 -9.63 1.31
C MET A 301 -17.40 -9.24 0.69
N SER A 302 -17.99 -8.12 1.10
CA SER A 302 -19.30 -7.65 0.64
C SER A 302 -19.22 -6.74 -0.59
N GLY A 303 -20.37 -6.37 -1.13
CA GLY A 303 -20.49 -5.39 -2.21
C GLY A 303 -19.76 -5.78 -3.49
N GLY A 304 -18.94 -4.87 -4.00
CA GLY A 304 -18.13 -5.08 -5.21
C GLY A 304 -16.75 -5.68 -4.96
N SER A 305 -16.44 -6.08 -3.73
CA SER A 305 -15.17 -6.75 -3.42
C SER A 305 -15.11 -8.14 -4.03
N THR A 306 -13.93 -8.54 -4.52
CA THR A 306 -13.63 -9.89 -5.03
C THR A 306 -12.66 -10.65 -4.13
N GLY A 307 -12.32 -10.09 -2.97
CA GLY A 307 -11.46 -10.72 -1.97
C GLY A 307 -11.31 -9.85 -0.74
N VAL A 308 -10.68 -10.41 0.27
CA VAL A 308 -10.29 -9.71 1.51
C VAL A 308 -8.95 -10.28 1.98
N MET A 309 -8.16 -9.47 2.65
CA MET A 309 -7.03 -9.92 3.46
C MET A 309 -7.11 -9.29 4.86
N MET A 310 -6.44 -9.88 5.83
CA MET A 310 -6.43 -9.32 7.19
C MET A 310 -5.02 -9.01 7.66
N PHE A 311 -4.89 -7.99 8.45
CA PHE A 311 -3.64 -7.52 9.06
C PHE A 311 -3.66 -7.79 10.57
N THR A 312 -2.90 -8.78 11.10
CA THR A 312 -1.94 -9.71 10.50
C THR A 312 -2.27 -11.15 10.90
N ILE A 313 -1.69 -12.14 10.16
CA ILE A 313 -1.83 -13.56 10.52
C ILE A 313 -1.26 -13.86 11.91
N GLY A 314 -0.21 -13.18 12.35
CA GLY A 314 0.34 -13.34 13.69
C GLY A 314 -0.67 -13.05 14.80
N SER A 315 -1.46 -11.98 14.65
CA SER A 315 -2.52 -11.62 15.61
C SER A 315 -3.67 -12.64 15.62
N VAL A 316 -3.99 -13.19 14.45
CA VAL A 316 -5.01 -14.24 14.33
C VAL A 316 -4.51 -15.56 14.92
N ALA A 317 -3.29 -15.96 14.63
CA ALA A 317 -2.69 -17.19 15.16
C ALA A 317 -2.53 -17.19 16.69
N ALA A 318 -2.40 -16.02 17.29
CA ALA A 318 -2.30 -15.86 18.75
C ALA A 318 -3.65 -15.92 19.49
N ASP A 319 -4.78 -15.82 18.78
CA ASP A 319 -6.13 -15.77 19.36
C ASP A 319 -7.03 -16.86 18.76
N LYS A 320 -7.39 -17.88 19.57
CA LYS A 320 -8.25 -18.97 19.12
C LYS A 320 -9.61 -18.51 18.61
N GLY A 321 -10.18 -17.46 19.22
CA GLY A 321 -11.47 -16.90 18.79
C GLY A 321 -11.37 -16.30 17.39
N LYS A 322 -10.29 -15.56 17.10
CA LYS A 322 -10.02 -15.02 15.76
C LYS A 322 -9.72 -16.12 14.73
N LEU A 323 -8.98 -17.17 15.11
CA LEU A 323 -8.75 -18.33 14.24
C LEU A 323 -10.07 -18.99 13.82
N GLU A 324 -10.96 -19.26 14.77
CA GLU A 324 -12.26 -19.85 14.49
C GLU A 324 -13.17 -18.90 13.69
N ALA A 325 -13.13 -17.60 13.96
CA ALA A 325 -13.85 -16.60 13.19
C ALA A 325 -13.39 -16.60 11.72
N MET A 326 -12.07 -16.53 11.49
CA MET A 326 -11.49 -16.60 10.13
C MET A 326 -11.94 -17.88 9.41
N LYS A 327 -11.83 -19.05 10.07
CA LYS A 327 -12.23 -20.33 9.51
C LYS A 327 -13.71 -20.33 9.09
N ARG A 328 -14.60 -19.92 10.00
CA ARG A 328 -16.04 -19.83 9.69
C ARG A 328 -16.33 -18.96 8.48
N VAL A 329 -15.74 -17.75 8.44
CA VAL A 329 -15.98 -16.82 7.34
C VAL A 329 -15.41 -17.35 6.04
N TYR A 330 -14.13 -17.72 6.02
CA TYR A 330 -13.46 -18.11 4.77
C TYR A 330 -14.04 -19.38 4.14
N GLN A 331 -14.58 -20.30 4.97
CA GLN A 331 -15.24 -21.51 4.46
C GLN A 331 -16.65 -21.27 3.91
N GLN A 332 -17.31 -20.14 4.24
CA GLN A 332 -18.64 -19.81 3.71
C GLN A 332 -18.59 -19.31 2.26
N TYR A 333 -17.44 -18.78 1.82
CA TYR A 333 -17.28 -18.25 0.47
C TYR A 333 -16.54 -19.24 -0.42
N PRO A 334 -17.01 -19.46 -1.66
CA PRO A 334 -16.41 -20.39 -2.61
C PRO A 334 -14.99 -19.97 -3.07
#